data_98f91c28123112a9ecc29fc7f40d75a6
#
_entry.id   98f91c28123112a9ecc29fc7f40d75a6
#
_cell.length_a   1.000
_cell.length_b   1.000
_cell.length_c   1.000
_cell.angle_alpha   90.00
_cell.angle_beta   90.00
_cell.angle_gamma   90.00
#
_symmetry.space_group_name_H-M   'P 1'
#
loop_
_entity.id
_entity.type
_entity.pdbx_description
1 polymer ?
#
loop_
_entity_poly.entity_id
_entity_poly.type
_entity_poly.pdbx_seq_one_letter_code
_entity_poly.pdbx_strand_id
1 'polypeptide(L)'
;MHLSSLQVCVAVLSLAAAACSPPPSRPAHHITRRSFFNLQCKGVFDAAIFARLDRVCDDCYNLFREPELYTLCRDGCFTTEYFKGCVEVLQEQENLDQFKKYINIIHGADPKI
;
A
#
# COMPACT_ATOMS: atom_id res chain seq x y z
N MET A 1 -51.37 0.02 -5.86
CA MET A 1 -50.22 0.22 -6.72
C MET A 1 -48.99 0.65 -5.97
N HIS A 2 -49.11 0.80 -4.65
CA HIS A 2 -47.93 1.13 -3.87
C HIS A 2 -46.86 0.03 -3.87
N LEU A 3 -47.28 -1.20 -4.04
CA LEU A 3 -46.37 -2.33 -4.05
C LEU A 3 -45.40 -2.29 -5.24
N SER A 4 -45.85 -1.84 -6.38
CA SER A 4 -44.95 -1.75 -7.55
C SER A 4 -43.89 -0.69 -7.37
N SER A 5 -44.22 0.43 -6.73
CA SER A 5 -43.23 1.47 -6.43
C SER A 5 -42.17 0.97 -5.46
N LEU A 6 -42.58 0.25 -4.44
CA LEU A 6 -41.64 -0.32 -3.48
C LEU A 6 -40.74 -1.38 -4.13
N GLN A 7 -41.30 -2.21 -5.01
CA GLN A 7 -40.51 -3.19 -5.73
C GLN A 7 -39.48 -2.54 -6.63
N VAL A 8 -39.86 -1.48 -7.32
CA VAL A 8 -38.94 -0.74 -8.18
C VAL A 8 -37.82 -0.12 -7.34
N CYS A 9 -38.15 0.48 -6.20
CA CYS A 9 -37.14 1.06 -5.32
C CYS A 9 -36.15 0.02 -4.81
N VAL A 10 -36.65 -1.13 -4.42
CA VAL A 10 -35.77 -2.23 -3.95
C VAL A 10 -34.87 -2.71 -5.07
N ALA A 11 -35.40 -2.85 -6.26
CA ALA A 11 -34.61 -3.27 -7.41
C ALA A 11 -33.51 -2.25 -7.73
N VAL A 12 -33.83 -0.96 -7.68
CA VAL A 12 -32.85 0.10 -7.92
C VAL A 12 -31.76 0.08 -6.85
N LEU A 13 -32.13 -0.09 -5.61
CA LEU A 13 -31.17 -0.16 -4.51
C LEU A 13 -30.24 -1.38 -4.66
N SER A 14 -30.79 -2.50 -5.10
CA SER A 14 -29.98 -3.69 -5.34
C SER A 14 -28.98 -3.48 -6.46
N LEU A 15 -29.39 -2.81 -7.53
CA LEU A 15 -28.49 -2.49 -8.62
C LEU A 15 -27.42 -1.49 -8.20
N ALA A 16 -27.78 -0.51 -7.39
CA ALA A 16 -26.82 0.45 -6.86
C ALA A 16 -25.78 -0.24 -5.99
N ALA A 17 -26.21 -1.19 -5.16
CA ALA A 17 -25.27 -1.94 -4.34
C ALA A 17 -24.30 -2.75 -5.18
N ALA A 18 -24.79 -3.37 -6.27
CA ALA A 18 -23.91 -4.09 -7.19
C ALA A 18 -22.94 -3.16 -7.92
N ALA A 19 -23.39 -1.98 -8.28
CA ALA A 19 -22.54 -0.98 -8.93
C ALA A 19 -21.51 -0.39 -7.98
N CYS A 20 -21.77 -0.44 -6.68
CA CYS A 20 -20.84 0.03 -5.67
C CYS A 20 -19.88 -1.04 -5.20
N SER A 21 -19.88 -2.20 -5.82
CA SER A 21 -18.84 -3.19 -5.57
C SER A 21 -17.49 -2.54 -5.83
N PRO A 22 -16.55 -2.68 -4.92
CA PRO A 22 -15.27 -2.03 -5.11
C PRO A 22 -14.68 -2.51 -6.42
N PRO A 23 -14.24 -1.61 -7.26
CA PRO A 23 -13.54 -2.03 -8.45
C PRO A 23 -12.38 -2.89 -8.00
N PRO A 24 -12.05 -3.93 -8.72
CA PRO A 24 -10.79 -4.61 -8.48
C PRO A 24 -9.75 -3.53 -8.68
N SER A 25 -9.58 -2.93 -7.69
CA SER A 25 -8.62 -1.97 -7.43
C SER A 25 -7.47 -2.06 -8.28
N ARG A 26 -6.98 -1.06 -8.37
CA ARG A 26 -5.61 -0.81 -8.58
C ARG A 26 -4.89 -1.96 -9.19
N PRO A 27 -4.35 -1.76 -10.39
CA PRO A 27 -3.38 -2.67 -10.90
C PRO A 27 -2.35 -2.80 -9.81
N ALA A 28 -2.51 -3.82 -9.18
CA ALA A 28 -1.81 -4.12 -8.03
C ALA A 28 -0.37 -3.93 -8.28
N HIS A 29 0.18 -3.36 -7.32
CA HIS A 29 1.55 -3.51 -7.10
C HIS A 29 1.85 -4.99 -7.08
N HIS A 30 2.28 -5.52 -8.20
CA HIS A 30 2.76 -6.88 -8.21
C HIS A 30 3.99 -6.93 -7.34
N ILE A 31 3.76 -7.39 -6.13
CA ILE A 31 4.85 -7.67 -5.22
C ILE A 31 5.48 -8.94 -5.71
N THR A 32 6.43 -8.78 -6.59
CA THR A 32 7.14 -9.88 -7.21
C THR A 32 8.61 -9.79 -6.82
N ARG A 33 9.33 -10.89 -7.01
CA ARG A 33 10.77 -10.86 -6.85
C ARG A 33 11.42 -9.82 -7.76
N ARG A 34 10.83 -9.57 -8.92
CA ARG A 34 11.32 -8.56 -9.84
C ARG A 34 11.28 -7.18 -9.21
N SER A 35 10.16 -6.83 -8.56
CA SER A 35 10.05 -5.56 -7.85
C SER A 35 11.06 -5.48 -6.72
N PHE A 36 11.25 -6.59 -5.99
CA PHE A 36 12.22 -6.68 -4.92
C PHE A 36 13.63 -6.36 -5.42
N PHE A 37 14.05 -6.96 -6.53
CA PHE A 37 15.36 -6.68 -7.09
C PHE A 37 15.47 -5.29 -7.69
N ASN A 38 14.41 -4.80 -8.33
CA ASN A 38 14.40 -3.47 -8.92
C ASN A 38 14.56 -2.38 -7.87
N LEU A 39 14.11 -2.61 -6.66
CA LEU A 39 14.28 -1.67 -5.54
C LEU A 39 15.61 -1.84 -4.83
N GLN A 40 16.49 -2.70 -5.33
CA GLN A 40 17.80 -2.96 -4.74
C GLN A 40 17.72 -3.66 -3.39
N CYS A 41 16.68 -4.43 -3.16
CA CYS A 41 16.58 -5.29 -1.99
C CYS A 41 17.45 -6.51 -2.21
N LYS A 42 18.43 -6.72 -1.37
CA LYS A 42 19.43 -7.80 -1.52
C LYS A 42 19.38 -8.84 -0.41
N GLY A 43 18.44 -8.69 0.51
CA GLY A 43 18.26 -9.62 1.59
C GLY A 43 17.36 -10.78 1.20
N VAL A 44 16.58 -11.24 2.16
CA VAL A 44 15.64 -12.34 1.95
C VAL A 44 14.33 -11.80 1.39
N PHE A 45 13.85 -12.37 0.30
CA PHE A 45 12.55 -12.01 -0.23
C PHE A 45 11.47 -12.64 0.62
N ASP A 46 10.68 -11.78 1.26
CA ASP A 46 9.49 -12.18 2.02
C ASP A 46 8.34 -11.32 1.51
N ALA A 47 7.39 -11.95 0.84
CA ALA A 47 6.30 -11.23 0.21
C ALA A 47 5.42 -10.49 1.22
N ALA A 48 5.21 -11.07 2.39
CA ALA A 48 4.39 -10.43 3.43
C ALA A 48 5.08 -9.19 4.00
N ILE A 49 6.36 -9.28 4.29
CA ILE A 49 7.14 -8.15 4.78
C ILE A 49 7.21 -7.06 3.71
N PHE A 50 7.51 -7.41 2.48
CA PHE A 50 7.57 -6.47 1.38
C PHE A 50 6.23 -5.76 1.20
N ALA A 51 5.13 -6.52 1.24
CA ALA A 51 3.79 -5.95 1.10
C ALA A 51 3.46 -4.97 2.22
N ARG A 52 3.89 -5.27 3.45
CA ARG A 52 3.63 -4.38 4.58
C ARG A 52 4.36 -3.05 4.43
N LEU A 53 5.60 -3.07 3.96
CA LEU A 53 6.37 -1.86 3.73
C LEU A 53 5.83 -1.09 2.52
N ASP A 54 5.48 -1.79 1.46
CA ASP A 54 4.91 -1.19 0.26
C ASP A 54 3.58 -0.49 0.58
N ARG A 55 2.82 -1.02 1.52
CA ARG A 55 1.56 -0.43 1.96
C ARG A 55 1.76 0.96 2.55
N VAL A 56 2.83 1.18 3.29
CA VAL A 56 3.15 2.51 3.82
C VAL A 56 3.32 3.50 2.68
N CYS A 57 4.05 3.11 1.64
CA CYS A 57 4.27 3.97 0.49
C CYS A 57 2.98 4.22 -0.30
N ASP A 58 2.15 3.20 -0.43
CA ASP A 58 0.86 3.31 -1.10
C ASP A 58 -0.09 4.25 -0.34
N ASP A 59 -0.17 4.11 0.96
CA ASP A 59 -1.01 4.98 1.80
C ASP A 59 -0.51 6.42 1.77
N CYS A 60 0.80 6.62 1.76
CA CYS A 60 1.41 7.93 1.62
C CYS A 60 1.03 8.57 0.28
N TYR A 61 1.08 7.80 -0.80
CA TYR A 61 0.65 8.26 -2.11
C TYR A 61 -0.84 8.64 -2.11
N ASN A 62 -1.68 7.81 -1.50
CA ASN A 62 -3.11 8.09 -1.43
C ASN A 62 -3.42 9.36 -0.66
N LEU A 63 -2.61 9.69 0.33
CA LEU A 63 -2.78 10.89 1.12
C LEU A 63 -2.42 12.15 0.33
N PHE A 64 -1.32 12.13 -0.39
CA PHE A 64 -0.79 13.30 -1.08
C PHE A 64 -1.10 13.33 -2.57
N ARG A 65 -1.45 12.21 -3.17
CA ARG A 65 -1.74 12.08 -4.61
C ARG A 65 -0.57 12.48 -5.50
N GLU A 66 0.63 12.31 -5.00
CA GLU A 66 1.85 12.61 -5.75
C GLU A 66 2.51 11.31 -6.18
N PRO A 67 2.49 10.97 -7.48
CA PRO A 67 3.06 9.69 -7.94
C PRO A 67 4.54 9.54 -7.59
N GLU A 68 5.29 10.63 -7.57
CA GLU A 68 6.70 10.59 -7.24
C GLU A 68 6.95 10.14 -5.81
N LEU A 69 6.04 10.46 -4.89
CA LEU A 69 6.19 10.05 -3.50
C LEU A 69 6.20 8.54 -3.35
N TYR A 70 5.37 7.84 -4.11
CA TYR A 70 5.34 6.39 -4.07
C TYR A 70 6.70 5.81 -4.47
N THR A 71 7.26 6.31 -5.56
CA THR A 71 8.56 5.87 -6.05
C THR A 71 9.68 6.20 -5.07
N LEU A 72 9.71 7.43 -4.59
CA LEU A 72 10.74 7.88 -3.65
C LEU A 72 10.68 7.13 -2.32
N CYS A 73 9.47 6.84 -1.84
CA CYS A 73 9.26 6.09 -0.61
C CYS A 73 9.85 4.68 -0.70
N ARG A 74 9.73 4.04 -1.86
CA ARG A 74 10.22 2.68 -2.09
C ARG A 74 11.70 2.61 -2.42
N ASP A 75 12.27 3.69 -2.89
CA ASP A 75 13.63 3.72 -3.41
C ASP A 75 14.64 3.18 -2.38
N GLY A 76 15.66 2.53 -2.88
CA GLY A 76 16.69 1.97 -2.01
C GLY A 76 16.17 0.91 -1.05
N CYS A 77 15.12 0.19 -1.42
CA CYS A 77 14.49 -0.82 -0.56
C CYS A 77 13.96 -0.21 0.74
N PHE A 78 13.23 0.88 0.63
CA PHE A 78 12.58 1.58 1.76
C PHE A 78 13.58 2.18 2.76
N THR A 79 14.80 2.49 2.33
CA THR A 79 15.84 3.00 3.24
C THR A 79 16.02 4.52 3.16
N THR A 80 15.19 5.21 2.37
CA THR A 80 15.30 6.66 2.24
C THR A 80 14.53 7.38 3.34
N GLU A 81 14.82 8.67 3.48
CA GLU A 81 14.08 9.53 4.41
C GLU A 81 12.62 9.68 4.01
N TYR A 82 12.28 9.44 2.74
CA TYR A 82 10.90 9.49 2.30
C TYR A 82 10.04 8.42 2.95
N PHE A 83 10.59 7.22 3.12
CA PHE A 83 9.87 6.16 3.85
C PHE A 83 9.61 6.58 5.30
N LYS A 84 10.63 7.08 5.98
CA LYS A 84 10.49 7.56 7.34
C LYS A 84 9.47 8.71 7.43
N GLY A 85 9.53 9.64 6.49
CA GLY A 85 8.57 10.74 6.43
C GLY A 85 7.14 10.25 6.22
N CYS A 86 6.94 9.23 5.38
CA CYS A 86 5.63 8.62 5.20
C CYS A 86 5.13 7.96 6.47
N VAL A 87 5.99 7.26 7.20
CA VAL A 87 5.62 6.67 8.49
C VAL A 87 5.16 7.75 9.45
N GLU A 88 5.85 8.88 9.50
CA GLU A 88 5.50 9.99 10.38
C GLU A 88 4.15 10.61 10.01
N VAL A 89 3.93 10.91 8.72
CA VAL A 89 2.67 11.54 8.30
C VAL A 89 1.47 10.61 8.45
N LEU A 90 1.68 9.31 8.36
CA LEU A 90 0.63 8.32 8.58
C LEU A 90 0.43 8.02 10.07
N GLN A 91 1.22 8.64 10.93
CA GLN A 91 1.15 8.47 12.38
C GLN A 91 1.39 7.03 12.83
N GLU A 92 2.34 6.38 12.16
CA GLU A 92 2.73 5.01 12.47
C GLU A 92 4.12 4.94 13.12
N GLN A 93 4.57 6.01 13.79
CA GLN A 93 5.89 6.06 14.41
C GLN A 93 6.11 4.94 15.43
N GLU A 94 5.04 4.51 16.09
CA GLU A 94 5.12 3.40 17.05
C GLU A 94 5.54 2.09 16.39
N ASN A 95 5.33 1.98 15.09
CA ASN A 95 5.70 0.79 14.31
C ASN A 95 7.07 0.92 13.66
N LEU A 96 7.75 2.04 13.83
CA LEU A 96 9.00 2.31 13.12
C LEU A 96 10.07 1.27 13.42
N ASP A 97 10.18 0.84 14.67
CA ASP A 97 11.18 -0.17 15.03
C ASP A 97 10.92 -1.50 14.32
N GLN A 98 9.65 -1.87 14.20
CA GLN A 98 9.28 -3.08 13.46
C GLN A 98 9.57 -2.92 11.97
N PHE A 99 9.29 -1.76 11.41
CA PHE A 99 9.62 -1.48 10.01
C PHE A 99 11.11 -1.57 9.77
N LYS A 100 11.93 -1.08 10.68
CA LYS A 100 13.38 -1.20 10.57
C LYS A 100 13.83 -2.66 10.55
N LYS A 101 13.23 -3.50 11.38
CA LYS A 101 13.53 -4.94 11.38
C LYS A 101 13.15 -5.57 10.05
N TYR A 102 11.99 -5.21 9.51
CA TYR A 102 11.53 -5.70 8.22
C TYR A 102 12.49 -5.28 7.11
N ILE A 103 12.88 -4.01 7.10
CA ILE A 103 13.81 -3.49 6.10
C ILE A 103 15.15 -4.21 6.20
N ASN A 104 15.62 -4.47 7.39
CA ASN A 104 16.89 -5.20 7.59
C ASN A 104 16.82 -6.58 6.96
N ILE A 105 15.69 -7.28 7.10
CA ILE A 105 15.49 -8.60 6.52
C ILE A 105 15.56 -8.56 4.99
N ILE A 106 14.82 -7.65 4.37
CA ILE A 106 14.71 -7.62 2.91
C ILE A 106 15.83 -6.85 2.23
N HIS A 107 16.39 -5.86 2.89
CA HIS A 107 17.49 -5.06 2.33
C HIS A 107 18.83 -5.78 2.43
N GLY A 108 19.02 -6.56 3.47
CA GLY A 108 20.26 -7.29 3.69
C GLY A 108 21.32 -6.51 4.44
N ALA A 109 20.96 -5.33 4.99
CA ALA A 109 21.85 -4.52 5.80
C ALA A 109 21.01 -3.64 6.72
N ASP A 110 21.60 -3.13 7.80
CA ASP A 110 20.88 -2.26 8.70
C ASP A 110 20.49 -0.96 8.00
N PRO A 111 19.21 -0.57 8.04
CA PRO A 111 18.79 0.69 7.44
C PRO A 111 19.32 1.86 8.27
N LYS A 112 19.82 2.88 7.57
CA LYS A 112 20.34 4.09 8.21
C LYS A 112 19.25 5.16 8.29
N ILE A 113 18.12 4.81 8.86
CA ILE A 113 17.00 5.74 8.99
C ILE A 113 16.64 6.01 10.44
#